data_79663e360a42039da84e20724e4d559b
#
_entry.id   79663e360a42039da84e20724e4d559b
#
_cell.length_a   1.000
_cell.length_b   1.000
_cell.length_c   1.000
_cell.angle_alpha   90.00
_cell.angle_beta   90.00
_cell.angle_gamma   90.00
#
_symmetry.space_group_name_H-M   'P 1'
#
loop_
_entity.id
_entity.type
_entity.pdbx_description
1 polymer ?
#
loop_
_entity_poly.entity_id
_entity_poly.type
_entity_poly.pdbx_seq_one_letter_code
_entity_poly.pdbx_strand_id
1 'polypeptide(L)' 'MQEKPKLTDRQQQILDLVQSAIERTGAPPTRAEIAAELGFKSANAAEEHLQALARKGVIELVGGTSR' A
#
# COMPACT_ATOMS: atom_id res chain seq x y z
N MET A 1 9.14 -20.81 13.05
CA MET A 1 9.26 -20.22 11.90
C MET A 1 8.10 -19.41 11.51
N GLN A 2 8.35 -18.22 11.08
CA GLN A 2 7.36 -17.37 10.72
C GLN A 2 7.09 -17.42 9.30
N GLU A 3 5.88 -17.41 8.88
CA GLU A 3 5.56 -17.39 7.53
C GLU A 3 5.00 -16.10 7.16
N LYS A 4 5.51 -15.43 6.16
CA LYS A 4 5.00 -14.18 5.71
C LYS A 4 4.24 -14.39 4.46
N PRO A 5 3.17 -13.61 4.23
CA PRO A 5 2.45 -13.70 2.98
C PRO A 5 3.41 -13.38 1.83
N LYS A 6 3.23 -14.11 0.74
CA LYS A 6 4.06 -13.85 -0.38
C LYS A 6 3.57 -12.66 -1.12
N LEU A 7 4.43 -11.72 -1.41
CA LEU A 7 4.08 -10.50 -2.11
C LEU A 7 4.77 -10.46 -3.45
N THR A 8 4.08 -9.91 -4.43
CA THR A 8 4.73 -9.67 -5.72
C THR A 8 5.68 -8.50 -5.55
N ASP A 9 6.55 -8.31 -6.53
CA ASP A 9 7.48 -7.18 -6.47
C ASP A 9 6.73 -5.87 -6.37
N ARG A 10 5.65 -5.74 -7.13
CA ARG A 10 4.88 -4.51 -7.09
C ARG A 10 4.23 -4.29 -5.73
N GLN A 11 3.72 -5.36 -5.14
CA GLN A 11 3.10 -5.24 -3.83
C GLN A 11 4.13 -4.86 -2.78
N GLN A 12 5.33 -5.42 -2.90
CA GLN A 12 6.38 -5.07 -1.97
C GLN A 12 6.77 -3.59 -2.11
N GLN A 13 6.83 -3.09 -3.35
CA GLN A 13 7.12 -1.69 -3.58
C GLN A 13 6.09 -0.80 -2.93
N ILE A 14 4.82 -1.17 -3.04
CA ILE A 14 3.75 -0.38 -2.44
C ILE A 14 3.87 -0.41 -0.93
N LEU A 15 4.13 -1.56 -0.36
CA LEU A 15 4.25 -1.66 1.08
C LEU A 15 5.40 -0.82 1.59
N ASP A 16 6.54 -0.86 0.90
CA ASP A 16 7.68 -0.06 1.29
C ASP A 16 7.36 1.43 1.20
N LEU A 17 6.63 1.82 0.17
CA LEU A 17 6.26 3.21 -0.01
C LEU A 17 5.34 3.67 1.11
N VAL A 18 4.38 2.83 1.48
CA VAL A 18 3.45 3.15 2.55
C VAL A 18 4.22 3.31 3.87
N GLN A 19 5.09 2.37 4.17
CA GLN A 19 5.83 2.44 5.42
C GLN A 19 6.74 3.64 5.47
N SER A 20 7.40 3.94 4.37
CA SER A 20 8.29 5.07 4.30
C SER A 20 7.52 6.38 4.49
N ALA A 21 6.34 6.48 3.88
CA ALA A 21 5.55 7.69 4.01
C ALA A 21 5.09 7.89 5.44
N ILE A 22 4.68 6.80 6.11
CA ILE A 22 4.25 6.90 7.49
C ILE A 22 5.41 7.37 8.36
N GLU A 23 6.61 6.86 8.10
CA GLU A 23 7.75 7.26 8.89
C GLU A 23 8.12 8.72 8.67
N ARG A 24 7.96 9.20 7.44
CA ARG A 24 8.34 10.58 7.15
C ARG A 24 7.29 11.58 7.55
N THR A 25 6.01 11.24 7.34
CA THR A 25 4.96 12.24 7.50
C THR A 25 3.95 11.87 8.56
N GLY A 26 3.98 10.64 9.02
CA GLY A 26 2.99 10.19 10.00
C GLY A 26 1.71 9.70 9.37
N ALA A 27 1.63 9.63 8.05
CA ALA A 27 0.42 9.21 7.37
C ALA A 27 0.76 8.44 6.11
N PRO A 28 -0.09 7.51 5.70
CA PRO A 28 0.17 6.77 4.47
C PRO A 28 -0.06 7.66 3.25
N PRO A 29 0.53 7.29 2.11
CA PRO A 29 0.33 8.07 0.90
C PRO A 29 -1.07 7.84 0.33
N THR A 30 -1.53 8.77 -0.47
CA THR A 30 -2.81 8.57 -1.14
C THR A 30 -2.62 7.64 -2.33
N ARG A 31 -3.74 7.15 -2.85
CA ARG A 31 -3.69 6.32 -4.04
C ARG A 31 -3.03 7.06 -5.19
N ALA A 32 -3.36 8.33 -5.33
CA ALA A 32 -2.78 9.13 -6.40
C ALA A 32 -1.27 9.23 -6.25
N GLU A 33 -0.80 9.36 -5.02
CA GLU A 33 0.63 9.44 -4.78
C GLU A 33 1.32 8.13 -5.11
N ILE A 34 0.69 7.02 -4.73
CA ILE A 34 1.26 5.72 -5.04
C ILE A 34 1.32 5.54 -6.56
N ALA A 35 0.24 5.89 -7.24
CA ALA A 35 0.19 5.73 -8.68
C ALA A 35 1.29 6.55 -9.36
N ALA A 36 1.46 7.78 -8.91
CA ALA A 36 2.48 8.65 -9.50
C ALA A 36 3.87 8.11 -9.23
N GLU A 37 4.09 7.66 -8.02
CA GLU A 37 5.41 7.19 -7.64
C GLU A 37 5.81 5.93 -8.40
N LEU A 38 4.87 5.04 -8.61
CA LEU A 38 5.17 3.76 -9.23
C LEU A 38 4.80 3.72 -10.72
N GLY A 39 4.28 4.81 -11.24
CA GLY A 39 4.01 4.87 -12.67
C GLY A 39 2.75 4.16 -13.12
N PHE A 40 1.78 4.03 -12.22
CA PHE A 40 0.52 3.43 -12.60
C PHE A 40 -0.27 4.41 -13.46
N LYS A 41 -1.14 3.87 -14.28
CA LYS A 41 -1.95 4.72 -15.13
C LYS A 41 -3.03 5.45 -14.38
N SER A 42 -3.49 4.91 -13.29
CA SER A 42 -4.57 5.55 -12.55
C SER A 42 -4.45 5.23 -11.08
N ALA A 43 -5.11 6.04 -10.26
CA ALA A 43 -5.16 5.77 -8.83
C ALA A 43 -5.91 4.48 -8.54
N ASN A 44 -6.82 4.09 -9.43
CA ASN A 44 -7.57 2.88 -9.21
C ASN A 44 -6.67 1.65 -9.24
N ALA A 45 -5.64 1.67 -10.07
CA ALA A 45 -4.69 0.57 -10.10
C ALA A 45 -3.98 0.43 -8.75
N ALA A 46 -3.62 1.56 -8.15
CA ALA A 46 -3.00 1.53 -6.82
C ALA A 46 -3.98 1.00 -5.79
N GLU A 47 -5.24 1.38 -5.90
CA GLU A 47 -6.25 0.92 -4.98
C GLU A 47 -6.39 -0.60 -5.01
N GLU A 48 -6.36 -1.18 -6.19
CA GLU A 48 -6.49 -2.63 -6.30
C GLU A 48 -5.34 -3.33 -5.60
N HIS A 49 -4.14 -2.81 -5.75
CA HIS A 49 -3.00 -3.41 -5.06
C HIS A 49 -3.12 -3.25 -3.55
N LEU A 50 -3.62 -2.09 -3.12
CA LEU A 50 -3.79 -1.86 -1.68
C LEU A 50 -4.80 -2.82 -1.10
N GLN A 51 -5.89 -3.07 -1.83
CA GLN A 51 -6.88 -4.01 -1.34
C GLN A 51 -6.33 -5.42 -1.26
N ALA A 52 -5.50 -5.79 -2.22
CA ALA A 52 -4.88 -7.10 -2.18
C ALA A 52 -3.95 -7.24 -0.97
N LEU A 53 -3.22 -6.18 -0.67
CA LEU A 53 -2.34 -6.20 0.50
C LEU A 53 -3.15 -6.28 1.79
N ALA A 54 -4.28 -5.59 1.84
CA ALA A 54 -5.13 -5.66 3.02
C ALA A 54 -5.70 -7.06 3.21
N ARG A 55 -6.06 -7.72 2.10
CA ARG A 55 -6.56 -9.08 2.20
C ARG A 55 -5.50 -10.03 2.71
N LYS A 56 -4.24 -9.76 2.39
CA LYS A 56 -3.16 -10.59 2.87
C LYS A 56 -2.78 -10.27 4.32
N GLY A 57 -3.36 -9.20 4.84
CA GLY A 57 -3.11 -8.86 6.24
C GLY A 57 -1.82 -8.11 6.49
N VAL A 58 -1.15 -7.64 5.44
CA VAL A 58 0.11 -6.92 5.65
C VAL A 58 -0.10 -5.43 5.86
N ILE A 59 -1.27 -4.89 5.52
CA ILE A 59 -1.60 -3.51 5.83
C ILE A 59 -3.06 -3.45 6.24
N GLU A 60 -3.44 -2.33 6.83
CA GLU A 60 -4.83 -2.09 7.17
C GLU A 60 -5.32 -0.93 6.37
N LEU A 61 -6.46 -1.10 5.74
CA LEU A 61 -7.06 0.00 5.02
C LEU A 61 -7.97 0.71 5.94
N VAL A 62 -7.40 1.51 6.72
CA VAL A 62 -8.14 2.12 7.70
C VAL A 62 -8.82 3.22 7.25
N GLY A 63 -8.85 3.16 6.45
CA GLY A 63 -9.42 4.12 6.21
C GLY A 63 -10.48 4.28 6.96
N GLY A 64 -9.96 3.83 6.73
CA GLY A 64 -10.56 3.89 7.10
C GLY A 64 -10.64 4.42 8.09
N THR A 65 -10.39 4.58 8.18
CA THR A 65 -10.41 4.90 9.13
C THR A 65 -11.11 5.66 9.37
N SER A 66 -11.51 5.53 8.79
CA SER A 66 -12.11 6.05 8.97
C SER A 66 -12.83 6.08 9.65
N ARG A 67 -12.93 6.06 9.93
CA ARG A 67 -13.59 6.01 10.62
C ARG A 67 -13.97 6.82 10.88
#